data_f04f927748916c6e530b8140c5029616
#
_entry.id   f04f927748916c6e530b8140c5029616
#
_cell.length_a   1.000
_cell.length_b   1.000
_cell.length_c   1.000
_cell.angle_alpha   90.00
_cell.angle_beta   90.00
_cell.angle_gamma   90.00
#
_symmetry.space_group_name_H-M   'P 1'
#
loop_
_entity.id
_entity.type
_entity.pdbx_description
1 polymer ?
#
loop_
_entity_poly.entity_id
_entity_poly.type
_entity_poly.pdbx_seq_one_letter_code
_entity_poly.pdbx_strand_id
1 'polypeptide(L)'
;MNKVVLYCRPGFEKECAAEITDKAARLEVFGFARVKEDSGYVIFEGYQQDDGEKLVRDLPFSSLIFARQMFVVGELLRDLPPEDRITPIVGMLQGVVEKGGELRVEVADTNESKELMKFCRKFTVPLRAALREAGVL
;
A
#
# COMPACT_ATOMS: atom_id res chain seq x y z
N MET A 1 5.98 -3.52 10.44
CA MET A 1 5.12 -4.05 9.33
C MET A 1 5.97 -4.81 8.33
N ASN A 2 5.45 -5.91 7.83
CA ASN A 2 6.23 -6.81 6.98
C ASN A 2 5.83 -6.78 5.51
N LYS A 3 4.97 -5.86 5.11
CA LYS A 3 4.47 -5.78 3.73
C LYS A 3 4.82 -4.45 3.09
N VAL A 4 5.11 -4.49 1.81
CA VAL A 4 5.22 -3.30 0.98
C VAL A 4 4.32 -3.45 -0.24
N VAL A 5 3.71 -2.35 -0.65
CA VAL A 5 3.02 -2.28 -1.94
C VAL A 5 3.94 -1.61 -2.95
N LEU A 6 3.97 -2.17 -4.15
CA LEU A 6 4.70 -1.59 -5.27
C LEU A 6 3.68 -1.32 -6.37
N TYR A 7 3.53 -0.06 -6.74
CA TYR A 7 2.73 0.29 -7.91
C TYR A 7 3.56 0.11 -9.16
N CYS A 8 2.97 -0.49 -10.18
CA CYS A 8 3.60 -0.72 -11.45
C CYS A 8 2.62 -0.49 -12.59
N ARG A 9 3.14 -0.50 -13.82
CA ARG A 9 2.28 -0.45 -15.00
C ARG A 9 1.45 -1.73 -15.09
N PRO A 10 0.12 -1.63 -15.33
CA PRO A 10 -0.71 -2.82 -15.54
C PRO A 10 -0.14 -3.72 -16.64
N GLY A 11 -0.09 -5.02 -16.38
CA GLY A 11 0.53 -6.01 -17.26
C GLY A 11 1.96 -6.37 -16.89
N PHE A 12 2.62 -5.60 -16.00
CA PHE A 12 4.00 -5.85 -15.58
C PHE A 12 4.11 -6.34 -14.12
N GLU A 13 3.01 -6.83 -13.56
CA GLU A 13 3.00 -7.30 -12.16
C GLU A 13 3.97 -8.45 -11.91
N LYS A 14 4.06 -9.40 -12.85
CA LYS A 14 4.97 -10.54 -12.70
C LYS A 14 6.43 -10.11 -12.70
N GLU A 15 6.79 -9.19 -13.58
CA GLU A 15 8.14 -8.64 -13.67
C GLU A 15 8.46 -7.83 -12.41
N CYS A 16 7.52 -7.03 -11.94
CA CYS A 16 7.66 -6.28 -10.69
C CYS A 16 7.86 -7.21 -9.51
N ALA A 17 7.06 -8.28 -9.42
CA ALA A 17 7.15 -9.27 -8.35
C ALA A 17 8.51 -9.99 -8.35
N ALA A 18 8.97 -10.40 -9.53
CA ALA A 18 10.28 -11.06 -9.65
C ALA A 18 11.42 -10.10 -9.25
N GLU A 19 11.33 -8.86 -9.65
CA GLU A 19 12.35 -7.85 -9.32
C GLU A 19 12.42 -7.60 -7.82
N ILE A 20 11.29 -7.37 -7.16
CA ILE A 20 11.32 -7.10 -5.71
C ILE A 20 11.76 -8.32 -4.92
N THR A 21 11.35 -9.51 -5.32
CA THR A 21 11.76 -10.74 -4.65
C THR A 21 13.27 -10.95 -4.72
N ASP A 22 13.85 -10.75 -5.90
CA ASP A 22 15.30 -10.86 -6.11
C ASP A 22 16.08 -9.82 -5.31
N LYS A 23 15.68 -8.56 -5.40
CA LYS A 23 16.39 -7.47 -4.74
C LYS A 23 16.24 -7.50 -3.22
N ALA A 24 15.08 -7.92 -2.72
CA ALA A 24 14.90 -8.13 -1.30
C ALA A 24 15.81 -9.23 -0.78
N ALA A 25 15.94 -10.34 -1.51
CA ALA A 25 16.83 -11.43 -1.13
C ALA A 25 18.29 -10.99 -1.02
N ARG A 26 18.74 -10.06 -1.85
CA ARG A 26 20.09 -9.49 -1.77
C ARG A 26 20.34 -8.71 -0.48
N LEU A 27 19.27 -8.19 0.13
CA LEU A 27 19.30 -7.53 1.43
C LEU A 27 19.00 -8.49 2.57
N GLU A 28 18.95 -9.79 2.30
CA GLU A 28 18.58 -10.83 3.26
C GLU A 28 17.15 -10.67 3.77
N VAL A 29 16.27 -10.08 2.96
CA VAL A 29 14.83 -10.03 3.21
C VAL A 29 14.17 -11.08 2.34
N PHE A 30 13.62 -12.11 2.98
CA PHE A 30 12.98 -13.22 2.30
C PHE A 30 11.48 -13.14 2.50
N GLY A 31 10.74 -13.51 1.46
CA GLY A 31 9.30 -13.45 1.50
C GLY A 31 8.70 -13.88 0.17
N PHE A 32 7.49 -13.46 -0.07
CA PHE A 32 6.78 -13.79 -1.31
C PHE A 32 5.96 -12.60 -1.80
N ALA A 33 5.73 -12.58 -3.10
CA ALA A 33 4.93 -11.54 -3.74
C ALA A 33 3.53 -12.07 -4.07
N ARG A 34 2.52 -11.23 -3.83
CA ARG A 34 1.14 -11.49 -4.25
C ARG A 34 0.87 -10.67 -5.49
N VAL A 35 0.44 -11.35 -6.55
CA VAL A 35 0.23 -10.75 -7.86
C VAL A 35 -1.21 -10.96 -8.29
N LYS A 36 -1.83 -9.88 -8.76
CA LYS A 36 -3.12 -9.95 -9.45
C LYS A 36 -2.92 -9.30 -10.82
N GLU A 37 -3.16 -10.05 -11.88
CA GLU A 37 -2.94 -9.59 -13.25
C GLU A 37 -3.74 -8.32 -13.55
N ASP A 38 -3.09 -7.36 -14.21
CA ASP A 38 -3.65 -6.07 -14.61
C ASP A 38 -4.16 -5.19 -13.45
N SER A 39 -3.76 -5.49 -12.23
CA SER A 39 -4.14 -4.68 -11.05
C SER A 39 -3.33 -3.38 -10.92
N GLY A 40 -2.14 -3.33 -11.51
CA GLY A 40 -1.23 -2.18 -11.39
C GLY A 40 -0.46 -2.13 -10.09
N TYR A 41 -0.48 -3.21 -9.30
CA TYR A 41 0.30 -3.29 -8.07
C TYR A 41 0.72 -4.70 -7.71
N VAL A 42 1.72 -4.78 -6.85
CA VAL A 42 2.25 -6.02 -6.26
C VAL A 42 2.38 -5.79 -4.76
N ILE A 43 2.03 -6.79 -3.97
CA ILE A 43 2.28 -6.78 -2.52
C ILE A 43 3.40 -7.79 -2.24
N PHE A 44 4.49 -7.32 -1.65
CA PHE A 44 5.56 -8.20 -1.16
C PHE A 44 5.42 -8.35 0.35
N GLU A 45 5.41 -9.58 0.83
CA GLU A 45 5.29 -9.91 2.25
C GLU A 45 6.54 -10.63 2.72
N GLY A 46 7.29 -9.99 3.61
CA GLY A 46 8.46 -10.59 4.23
C GLY A 46 8.09 -11.53 5.37
N TYR A 47 8.98 -12.47 5.67
CA TYR A 47 8.76 -13.44 6.75
C TYR A 47 9.06 -12.87 8.14
N GLN A 48 9.82 -11.79 8.22
CA GLN A 48 10.14 -11.13 9.49
C GLN A 48 9.27 -9.89 9.69
N GLN A 49 8.96 -9.59 10.96
CA GLN A 49 7.99 -8.54 11.31
C GLN A 49 8.34 -7.16 10.74
N ASP A 50 9.61 -6.78 10.72
CA ASP A 50 10.04 -5.44 10.31
C ASP A 50 10.59 -5.38 8.87
N ASP A 51 10.31 -6.39 8.06
CA ASP A 51 10.84 -6.48 6.70
C ASP A 51 10.35 -5.35 5.79
N GLY A 52 9.15 -4.85 6.01
CA GLY A 52 8.62 -3.74 5.22
C GLY A 52 9.43 -2.46 5.43
N GLU A 53 9.66 -2.09 6.67
CA GLU A 53 10.46 -0.92 7.03
C GLU A 53 11.90 -1.08 6.57
N LYS A 54 12.45 -2.28 6.70
CA LYS A 54 13.82 -2.57 6.23
C LYS A 54 13.95 -2.37 4.73
N LEU A 55 13.02 -2.85 3.94
CA LEU A 55 13.04 -2.67 2.48
C LEU A 55 12.97 -1.20 2.09
N VAL A 56 12.05 -0.43 2.69
CA VAL A 56 11.90 0.99 2.36
C VAL A 56 13.16 1.77 2.77
N ARG A 57 13.78 1.40 3.87
CA ARG A 57 15.02 2.06 4.34
C ARG A 57 16.24 1.69 3.51
N ASP A 58 16.44 0.41 3.20
CA ASP A 58 17.72 -0.11 2.70
C ASP A 58 17.74 -0.38 1.19
N LEU A 59 16.59 -0.54 0.55
CA LEU A 59 16.52 -0.76 -0.90
C LEU A 59 16.46 0.58 -1.63
N PRO A 60 17.48 0.91 -2.46
CA PRO A 60 17.41 2.11 -3.27
C PRO A 60 16.26 2.00 -4.28
N PHE A 61 15.25 2.84 -4.14
CA PHE A 61 14.09 2.81 -5.01
C PHE A 61 14.49 3.00 -6.48
N SER A 62 15.49 3.84 -6.74
CA SER A 62 16.00 4.08 -8.10
C SER A 62 16.56 2.82 -8.77
N SER A 63 16.84 1.75 -8.01
CA SER A 63 17.30 0.49 -8.57
C SER A 63 16.16 -0.38 -9.12
N LEU A 64 14.90 -0.04 -8.83
CA LEU A 64 13.73 -0.76 -9.30
C LEU A 64 13.32 -0.25 -10.68
N ILE A 65 13.20 -1.17 -11.63
CA ILE A 65 12.86 -0.85 -13.02
C ILE A 65 11.35 -0.80 -13.23
N PHE A 66 10.62 -1.75 -12.63
CA PHE A 66 9.21 -1.94 -12.89
C PHE A 66 8.31 -1.19 -11.91
N ALA A 67 8.76 -0.94 -10.70
CA ALA A 67 7.98 -0.24 -9.70
C ALA A 67 8.04 1.28 -9.90
N ARG A 68 6.88 1.91 -9.86
CA ARG A 68 6.75 3.39 -9.91
C ARG A 68 6.76 4.01 -8.52
N GLN A 69 6.27 3.27 -7.54
CA GLN A 69 6.21 3.68 -6.13
C GLN A 69 6.33 2.44 -5.24
N MET A 70 6.84 2.64 -4.03
CA MET A 70 6.93 1.58 -3.04
C MET A 70 6.65 2.16 -1.66
N PHE A 71 5.72 1.53 -0.93
CA PHE A 71 5.33 1.96 0.41
C PHE A 71 5.20 0.78 1.35
N VAL A 72 5.51 1.00 2.62
CA VAL A 72 5.11 0.07 3.68
C VAL A 72 3.60 0.14 3.83
N VAL A 73 2.95 -1.02 3.95
CA VAL A 73 1.50 -1.11 4.10
C VAL A 73 1.12 -1.95 5.30
N GLY A 74 -0.01 -1.60 5.92
CA GLY A 74 -0.66 -2.41 6.94
C GLY A 74 -1.51 -3.51 6.32
N GLU A 75 -2.44 -4.03 7.10
CA GLU A 75 -3.35 -5.07 6.64
C GLU A 75 -4.33 -4.54 5.60
N LEU A 76 -4.64 -5.38 4.62
CA LEU A 76 -5.67 -5.08 3.64
C LEU A 76 -7.04 -5.18 4.31
N LEU A 77 -7.78 -4.09 4.31
CA LEU A 77 -9.15 -4.09 4.79
C LEU A 77 -10.08 -4.50 3.65
N ARG A 78 -10.78 -5.62 3.85
CA ARG A 78 -11.72 -6.16 2.88
C ARG A 78 -13.15 -5.96 3.37
N ASP A 79 -14.09 -5.89 2.42
CA ASP A 79 -15.51 -5.90 2.71
C ASP A 79 -15.94 -4.84 3.73
N LEU A 80 -15.41 -3.62 3.57
CA LEU A 80 -15.80 -2.50 4.42
C LEU A 80 -17.32 -2.29 4.35
N PRO A 81 -18.00 -2.18 5.52
CA PRO A 81 -19.46 -2.02 5.52
C PRO A 81 -19.87 -0.75 4.77
N PRO A 82 -20.82 -0.82 3.83
CA PRO A 82 -21.26 0.37 3.09
C PRO A 82 -21.82 1.47 3.98
N GLU A 83 -22.39 1.12 5.12
CA GLU A 83 -22.95 2.06 6.08
C GLU A 83 -21.89 2.80 6.89
N ASP A 84 -20.70 2.23 7.04
CA ASP A 84 -19.59 2.87 7.75
C ASP A 84 -18.25 2.29 7.33
N ARG A 85 -17.63 2.88 6.33
CA ARG A 85 -16.29 2.50 5.85
C ARG A 85 -15.19 3.18 6.66
N ILE A 86 -15.53 4.21 7.41
CA ILE A 86 -14.56 5.08 8.08
C ILE A 86 -14.04 4.46 9.37
N THR A 87 -14.94 3.95 10.22
CA THR A 87 -14.55 3.42 11.53
C THR A 87 -13.49 2.33 11.46
N PRO A 88 -13.59 1.31 10.58
CA PRO A 88 -12.53 0.31 10.46
C PRO A 88 -11.17 0.88 10.03
N ILE A 89 -11.19 1.88 9.14
CA ILE A 89 -9.95 2.53 8.67
C ILE A 89 -9.30 3.31 9.80
N VAL A 90 -10.06 4.09 10.52
CA VAL A 90 -9.55 4.86 11.67
C VAL A 90 -8.99 3.93 12.74
N GLY A 91 -9.70 2.85 13.05
CA GLY A 91 -9.25 1.86 14.03
C GLY A 91 -7.92 1.23 13.66
N MET A 92 -7.74 0.86 12.39
CA MET A 92 -6.47 0.29 11.92
C MET A 92 -5.34 1.33 12.02
N LEU A 93 -5.58 2.55 11.58
CA LEU A 93 -4.55 3.58 11.56
C LEU A 93 -4.13 4.02 12.97
N GLN A 94 -5.06 4.05 13.93
CA GLN A 94 -4.71 4.33 15.32
C GLN A 94 -3.72 3.34 15.90
N GLY A 95 -3.72 2.10 15.40
CA GLY A 95 -2.80 1.07 15.86
C GLY A 95 -1.40 1.13 15.23
N VAL A 96 -1.23 1.83 14.10
CA VAL A 96 0.02 1.79 13.33
C VAL A 96 0.64 3.16 13.06
N VAL A 97 -0.12 4.24 13.20
CA VAL A 97 0.35 5.60 12.91
C VAL A 97 0.17 6.46 14.16
N GLU A 98 1.25 7.09 14.62
CA GLU A 98 1.15 8.05 15.74
C GLU A 98 0.45 9.32 15.32
N LYS A 99 0.96 9.94 14.23
CA LYS A 99 0.33 11.12 13.64
C LYS A 99 0.76 11.26 12.19
N GLY A 100 -0.20 11.35 11.30
CA GLY A 100 0.04 11.57 9.89
C GLY A 100 0.19 13.06 9.56
N GLY A 101 0.96 13.36 8.53
CA GLY A 101 1.11 14.72 8.01
C GLY A 101 0.14 15.05 6.88
N GLU A 102 -0.19 14.08 6.05
CA GLU A 102 -1.03 14.25 4.87
C GLU A 102 -1.86 13.01 4.61
N LEU A 103 -3.09 13.20 4.18
CA LEU A 103 -3.98 12.13 3.74
C LEU A 103 -4.15 12.18 2.23
N ARG A 104 -3.94 11.04 1.60
CA ARG A 104 -4.31 10.84 0.20
C ARG A 104 -5.17 9.58 0.09
N VAL A 105 -6.30 9.71 -0.57
CA VAL A 105 -7.17 8.59 -0.92
C VAL A 105 -7.07 8.43 -2.44
N GLU A 106 -6.46 7.35 -2.87
CA GLU A 106 -6.13 7.15 -4.27
C GLU A 106 -6.40 5.73 -4.73
N VAL A 107 -6.37 5.52 -6.03
CA VAL A 107 -6.57 4.22 -6.67
C VAL A 107 -5.34 3.86 -7.49
N ALA A 108 -5.17 2.58 -7.79
CA ALA A 108 -4.14 2.14 -8.73
C ALA A 108 -4.41 2.72 -10.13
N ASP A 109 -3.34 2.91 -10.92
CA ASP A 109 -3.45 3.49 -12.25
C ASP A 109 -3.92 2.43 -13.27
N THR A 110 -5.20 2.08 -13.17
CA THR A 110 -5.87 1.17 -14.10
C THR A 110 -7.17 1.81 -14.60
N ASN A 111 -7.66 1.36 -15.75
CA ASN A 111 -8.93 1.87 -16.28
C ASN A 111 -10.10 1.53 -15.36
N GLU A 112 -10.11 0.34 -14.76
CA GLU A 112 -11.15 -0.07 -13.81
C GLU A 112 -11.10 0.78 -12.54
N SER A 113 -9.91 1.03 -12.01
CA SER A 113 -9.73 1.83 -10.81
C SER A 113 -10.11 3.28 -10.99
N LYS A 114 -9.99 3.83 -12.21
CA LYS A 114 -10.35 5.23 -12.50
C LYS A 114 -11.82 5.53 -12.21
N GLU A 115 -12.70 4.55 -12.32
CA GLU A 115 -14.12 4.71 -11.98
C GLU A 115 -14.32 5.03 -10.48
N LEU A 116 -13.39 4.60 -9.63
CA LEU A 116 -13.43 4.85 -8.20
C LEU A 116 -12.89 6.23 -7.80
N MET A 117 -12.26 6.96 -8.71
CA MET A 117 -11.64 8.25 -8.38
C MET A 117 -12.64 9.26 -7.82
N LYS A 118 -13.83 9.31 -8.38
CA LYS A 118 -14.89 10.21 -7.91
C LYS A 118 -15.31 9.88 -6.50
N PHE A 119 -15.46 8.58 -6.20
CA PHE A 119 -15.74 8.10 -4.86
C PHE A 119 -14.62 8.51 -3.89
N CYS A 120 -13.37 8.29 -4.27
CA CYS A 120 -12.22 8.63 -3.43
C CYS A 120 -12.16 10.11 -3.10
N ARG A 121 -12.47 10.99 -4.05
CA ARG A 121 -12.52 12.43 -3.81
C ARG A 121 -13.58 12.81 -2.78
N LYS A 122 -14.76 12.24 -2.89
CA LYS A 122 -15.86 12.48 -1.94
C LYS A 122 -15.56 11.89 -0.57
N PHE A 123 -14.95 10.72 -0.55
CA PHE A 123 -14.63 10.00 0.67
C PHE A 123 -13.51 10.67 1.49
N THR A 124 -12.60 11.38 0.82
CA THR A 124 -11.47 12.04 1.47
C THR A 124 -11.91 13.04 2.55
N VAL A 125 -12.97 13.79 2.32
CA VAL A 125 -13.43 14.83 3.25
C VAL A 125 -13.89 14.23 4.59
N PRO A 126 -14.86 13.29 4.61
CA PRO A 126 -15.30 12.70 5.89
C PRO A 126 -14.20 11.86 6.54
N LEU A 127 -13.36 11.18 5.77
CA LEU A 127 -12.25 10.41 6.33
C LEU A 127 -11.23 11.32 7.01
N ARG A 128 -10.87 12.43 6.38
CA ARG A 128 -9.95 13.41 6.99
C ARG A 128 -10.47 13.95 8.31
N ALA A 129 -11.75 14.30 8.33
CA ALA A 129 -12.39 14.81 9.55
C ALA A 129 -12.33 13.77 10.68
N ALA A 130 -12.65 12.52 10.38
CA ALA A 130 -12.62 11.43 11.35
C ALA A 130 -11.18 11.15 11.87
N LEU A 131 -10.18 11.20 11.00
CA LEU A 131 -8.79 10.99 11.38
C LEU A 131 -8.27 12.13 12.26
N ARG A 132 -8.66 13.36 11.97
CA ARG A 132 -8.32 14.51 12.83
C ARG A 132 -8.95 14.41 14.21
N GLU A 133 -10.21 14.03 14.27
CA GLU A 133 -10.91 13.82 15.53
C GLU A 133 -10.28 12.71 16.36
N ALA A 134 -9.82 11.64 15.70
CA ALA A 134 -9.13 10.54 16.37
C ALA A 134 -7.66 10.84 16.74
N GLY A 135 -7.14 12.00 16.38
CA GLY A 135 -5.77 12.39 16.66
C GLY A 135 -4.71 11.72 15.79
N VAL A 136 -5.11 11.08 14.70
CA VAL A 136 -4.21 10.38 13.77
C VAL A 136 -3.63 11.32 12.71
N LEU A 137 -4.34 12.39 12.45
CA LEU A 137 -3.94 13.36 11.40
C LEU A 137 -3.88 14.78 11.95
#